data_64c0fef8d8b41296ae82f5cbf1ff69a7
#
_entry.id   64c0fef8d8b41296ae82f5cbf1ff69a7
#
_cell.length_a   1.000
_cell.length_b   1.000
_cell.length_c   1.000
_cell.angle_alpha   90.00
_cell.angle_beta   90.00
_cell.angle_gamma   90.00
#
_symmetry.space_group_name_H-M   'P 1'
#
loop_
_entity.id
_entity.type
_entity.pdbx_description
1 polymer ?
#
loop_
_entity_poly.entity_id
_entity_poly.type
_entity_poly.pdbx_seq_one_letter_code
_entity_poly.pdbx_strand_id
1 'polypeptide(L)'
;VRREMSVVLGPKQRPEPDLSVIHAAAEQSPGQTSYRAEDVVLVAEVVSPESKERDRKRKPSLYAEAGIRHFWIVEEDAGRPVVNTYELDHVTGTYVVTGVYHDRLKVSSPFEIDVDLTEIDAL
;
A
#
# COMPACT_ATOMS: atom_id res chain seq x y z
N VAL A 1 1.07 -1.78 -11.93
CA VAL A 1 1.56 -0.95 -10.83
C VAL A 1 1.52 0.52 -11.21
N ARG A 2 0.98 1.35 -10.37
CA ARG A 2 0.90 2.79 -10.61
C ARG A 2 1.45 3.55 -9.42
N ARG A 3 2.19 4.62 -9.69
CA ARG A 3 2.76 5.49 -8.66
C ARG A 3 1.96 6.77 -8.54
N GLU A 4 1.76 7.21 -7.29
CA GLU A 4 1.16 8.52 -6.98
C GLU A 4 -0.16 8.79 -7.71
N MET A 5 -0.96 7.75 -7.92
CA MET A 5 -2.29 7.89 -8.49
C MET A 5 -3.32 8.09 -7.39
N SER A 6 -4.26 8.98 -7.59
CA SER A 6 -5.35 9.18 -6.65
C SER A 6 -6.24 7.95 -6.57
N VAL A 7 -6.62 7.58 -5.37
CA VAL A 7 -7.60 6.52 -5.13
C VAL A 7 -8.86 7.17 -4.58
N VAL A 8 -9.97 7.02 -5.30
CA VAL A 8 -11.24 7.63 -4.91
C VAL A 8 -11.92 6.75 -3.87
N LEU A 9 -11.88 7.19 -2.61
CA LEU A 9 -12.51 6.48 -1.49
C LEU A 9 -13.94 6.99 -1.22
N GLY A 10 -14.19 8.25 -1.57
CA GLY A 10 -15.48 8.90 -1.41
C GLY A 10 -15.45 10.28 -2.03
N PRO A 11 -16.54 11.06 -1.96
CA PRO A 11 -16.61 12.36 -2.63
C PRO A 11 -15.50 13.34 -2.25
N LYS A 12 -14.98 13.23 -1.01
CA LYS A 12 -13.94 14.11 -0.50
C LYS A 12 -12.68 13.39 -0.06
N GLN A 13 -12.57 12.09 -0.35
CA GLN A 13 -11.45 11.26 0.08
C GLN A 13 -10.74 10.70 -1.15
N ARG A 14 -9.66 11.37 -1.53
CA ARG A 14 -8.87 10.99 -2.72
C ARG A 14 -7.39 11.01 -2.42
N PRO A 15 -6.90 10.12 -1.51
CA PRO A 15 -5.47 10.06 -1.22
C PRO A 15 -4.66 9.61 -2.43
N GLU A 16 -3.41 10.02 -2.45
CA GLU A 16 -2.43 9.55 -3.44
C GLU A 16 -1.42 8.66 -2.72
N PRO A 17 -1.62 7.34 -2.72
CA PRO A 17 -0.61 6.43 -2.16
C PRO A 17 0.68 6.51 -2.98
N ASP A 18 1.81 6.24 -2.34
CA ASP A 18 3.11 6.24 -3.03
C ASP A 18 3.14 5.20 -4.14
N LEU A 19 2.47 4.08 -3.94
CA LEU A 19 2.38 3.02 -4.92
C LEU A 19 1.02 2.35 -4.80
N SER A 20 0.44 1.99 -5.94
CA SER A 20 -0.77 1.19 -5.96
C SER A 20 -0.69 0.13 -7.05
N VAL A 21 -1.33 -1.00 -6.81
CA VAL A 21 -1.49 -2.07 -7.80
C VAL A 21 -2.97 -2.19 -8.09
N ILE A 22 -3.34 -2.08 -9.36
CA ILE A 22 -4.72 -2.10 -9.81
C ILE A 22 -4.97 -3.31 -10.69
N HIS A 23 -6.24 -3.66 -10.85
CA HIS A 23 -6.63 -4.67 -11.83
C HIS A 23 -6.35 -4.14 -13.24
N ALA A 24 -5.79 -4.98 -14.10
CA ALA A 24 -5.46 -4.58 -15.47
C ALA A 24 -6.67 -4.06 -16.25
N ALA A 25 -7.83 -4.62 -15.99
CA ALA A 25 -9.07 -4.20 -16.65
C ALA A 25 -9.50 -2.77 -16.32
N ALA A 26 -8.99 -2.21 -15.22
CA ALA A 26 -9.32 -0.85 -14.79
C ALA A 26 -8.46 0.21 -15.49
N GLU A 27 -7.39 -0.19 -16.16
CA GLU A 27 -6.52 0.74 -16.87
C GLU A 27 -7.13 1.12 -18.21
N GLN A 28 -7.70 2.32 -18.29
CA GLN A 28 -8.46 2.78 -19.46
C GLN A 28 -7.65 3.64 -20.41
N SER A 29 -6.67 4.40 -19.90
CA SER A 29 -5.85 5.26 -20.73
C SER A 29 -4.53 5.60 -20.04
N PRO A 30 -3.47 5.93 -20.83
CA PRO A 30 -2.19 6.37 -20.24
C PRO A 30 -2.29 7.66 -19.43
N GLY A 31 -3.28 8.49 -19.73
CA GLY A 31 -3.48 9.75 -19.01
C GLY A 31 -4.36 9.67 -17.78
N GLN A 32 -4.78 8.48 -17.41
CA GLN A 32 -5.62 8.29 -16.23
C GLN A 32 -4.88 8.67 -14.97
N THR A 33 -5.49 9.52 -14.15
CA THR A 33 -4.86 10.05 -12.92
C THR A 33 -5.54 9.56 -11.64
N SER A 34 -6.61 8.81 -11.74
CA SER A 34 -7.31 8.28 -10.57
C SER A 34 -7.94 6.92 -10.85
N TYR A 35 -8.16 6.15 -9.77
CA TYR A 35 -8.82 4.87 -9.82
C TYR A 35 -9.84 4.76 -8.69
N ARG A 36 -10.87 3.97 -8.90
CA ARG A 36 -11.82 3.65 -7.84
C ARG A 36 -11.19 2.66 -6.86
N ALA A 37 -11.58 2.74 -5.59
CA ALA A 37 -11.06 1.82 -4.58
C ALA A 37 -11.28 0.35 -4.95
N GLU A 38 -12.42 0.03 -5.55
CA GLU A 38 -12.76 -1.34 -5.96
C GLU A 38 -11.83 -1.90 -7.03
N ASP A 39 -11.10 -1.05 -7.75
CA ASP A 39 -10.13 -1.44 -8.77
C ASP A 39 -8.73 -1.62 -8.22
N VAL A 40 -8.51 -1.27 -6.96
CA VAL A 40 -7.21 -1.30 -6.33
C VAL A 40 -7.02 -2.60 -5.56
N VAL A 41 -5.95 -3.32 -5.89
CA VAL A 41 -5.59 -4.58 -5.24
C VAL A 41 -4.73 -4.36 -4.00
N LEU A 42 -3.79 -3.43 -4.09
CA LEU A 42 -2.79 -3.17 -3.07
C LEU A 42 -2.44 -1.69 -3.04
N VAL A 43 -2.32 -1.15 -1.85
CA VAL A 43 -1.78 0.20 -1.62
C VAL A 43 -0.53 0.08 -0.77
N ALA A 44 0.54 0.75 -1.17
CA ALA A 44 1.78 0.82 -0.41
C ALA A 44 2.12 2.27 -0.10
N GLU A 45 2.46 2.53 1.17
CA GLU A 45 2.88 3.84 1.65
C GLU A 45 4.31 3.76 2.16
N VAL A 46 5.14 4.72 1.71
CA VAL A 46 6.49 4.90 2.24
C VAL A 46 6.39 5.97 3.33
N VAL A 47 6.75 5.62 4.56
CA VAL A 47 6.63 6.53 5.68
C VAL A 47 7.99 7.04 6.13
N SER A 48 8.07 8.36 6.32
CA SER A 48 9.23 8.99 6.93
C SER A 48 9.08 9.00 8.45
N PRO A 49 10.18 9.19 9.21
CA PRO A 49 10.07 9.32 10.66
C PRO A 49 9.12 10.44 11.10
N GLU A 50 9.03 11.52 10.33
CA GLU A 50 8.19 12.66 10.66
C GLU A 50 6.71 12.42 10.41
N SER A 51 6.36 11.64 9.39
CA SER A 51 4.96 11.39 9.02
C SER A 51 4.42 10.09 9.59
N LYS A 52 5.27 9.28 10.22
CA LYS A 52 4.98 7.92 10.63
C LYS A 52 3.72 7.75 11.47
N GLU A 53 3.53 8.59 12.49
CA GLU A 53 2.36 8.47 13.36
C GLU A 53 1.07 8.82 12.63
N ARG A 54 1.07 9.89 11.86
CA ARG A 54 -0.10 10.33 11.12
C ARG A 54 -0.52 9.29 10.08
N ASP A 55 0.44 8.78 9.33
CA ASP A 55 0.17 7.79 8.28
C ASP A 55 -0.30 6.47 8.88
N ARG A 56 0.21 6.09 10.05
CA ARG A 56 -0.22 4.86 10.73
C ARG A 56 -1.62 4.91 11.29
N LYS A 57 -2.13 6.09 11.60
CA LYS A 57 -3.45 6.22 12.24
C LYS A 57 -4.56 6.54 11.25
N ARG A 58 -4.30 7.45 10.33
CA ARG A 58 -5.36 8.00 9.47
C ARG A 58 -5.54 7.21 8.17
N LYS A 59 -4.47 7.02 7.42
CA LYS A 59 -4.56 6.38 6.11
C LYS A 59 -5.03 4.93 6.15
N PRO A 60 -4.55 4.08 7.09
CA PRO A 60 -5.07 2.72 7.16
C PRO A 60 -6.57 2.65 7.34
N SER A 61 -7.13 3.50 8.21
CA SER A 61 -8.59 3.53 8.41
C SER A 61 -9.34 3.88 7.15
N LEU A 62 -8.86 4.86 6.40
CA LEU A 62 -9.48 5.28 5.14
C LEU A 62 -9.46 4.16 4.11
N TYR A 63 -8.34 3.50 3.94
CA TYR A 63 -8.22 2.40 2.99
C TYR A 63 -9.04 1.18 3.40
N ALA A 64 -9.09 0.88 4.71
CA ALA A 64 -9.88 -0.23 5.23
C ALA A 64 -11.38 0.01 5.02
N GLU A 65 -11.86 1.21 5.29
CA GLU A 65 -13.25 1.58 5.06
C GLU A 65 -13.65 1.45 3.59
N ALA A 66 -12.72 1.71 2.69
CA ALA A 66 -12.93 1.57 1.26
C ALA A 66 -12.84 0.12 0.77
N GLY A 67 -12.45 -0.81 1.63
CA GLY A 67 -12.39 -2.23 1.29
C GLY A 67 -11.15 -2.66 0.53
N ILE A 68 -10.07 -1.88 0.57
CA ILE A 68 -8.82 -2.24 -0.09
C ILE A 68 -8.17 -3.38 0.69
N ARG A 69 -8.01 -4.52 0.04
CA ARG A 69 -7.68 -5.78 0.70
C ARG A 69 -6.25 -5.85 1.21
N HIS A 70 -5.29 -5.32 0.46
CA HIS A 70 -3.88 -5.39 0.81
C HIS A 70 -3.30 -4.02 1.03
N PHE A 71 -2.56 -3.86 2.12
CA PHE A 71 -1.95 -2.60 2.49
C PHE A 71 -0.55 -2.86 3.02
N TRP A 72 0.44 -2.13 2.50
CA TRP A 72 1.83 -2.24 2.93
C TRP A 72 2.33 -0.91 3.44
N ILE A 73 3.14 -0.97 4.48
CA ILE A 73 3.89 0.19 4.97
C ILE A 73 5.37 -0.12 4.80
N VAL A 74 6.06 0.74 4.07
CA VAL A 74 7.52 0.66 3.90
C VAL A 74 8.16 1.70 4.80
N GLU A 75 9.01 1.26 5.70
CA GLU A 75 9.73 2.10 6.65
C GLU A 75 11.22 1.96 6.46
N GLU A 76 11.99 2.87 7.06
CA GLU A 76 13.44 2.77 7.14
C GLU A 76 13.83 2.44 8.58
N ASP A 77 14.65 1.41 8.75
CA ASP A 77 15.22 1.03 10.04
C ASP A 77 16.74 0.91 9.87
N ALA A 78 17.49 1.78 10.54
CA ALA A 78 18.95 1.82 10.46
C ALA A 78 19.46 1.91 9.02
N GLY A 79 18.78 2.71 8.18
CA GLY A 79 19.15 2.92 6.78
C GLY A 79 18.70 1.84 5.82
N ARG A 80 17.94 0.85 6.30
CA ARG A 80 17.45 -0.27 5.48
C ARG A 80 15.94 -0.25 5.38
N PRO A 81 15.36 -0.62 4.23
CA PRO A 81 13.92 -0.71 4.12
C PRO A 81 13.36 -1.87 4.91
N VAL A 82 12.23 -1.65 5.56
CA VAL A 82 11.45 -2.68 6.24
C VAL A 82 10.03 -2.61 5.67
N VAL A 83 9.52 -3.72 5.20
CA VAL A 83 8.17 -3.79 4.64
C VAL A 83 7.25 -4.52 5.61
N ASN A 84 6.21 -3.82 6.03
CA ASN A 84 5.15 -4.40 6.87
C ASN A 84 3.95 -4.64 5.97
N THR A 85 3.51 -5.89 5.86
CA THR A 85 2.36 -6.25 5.04
C THR A 85 1.13 -6.48 5.89
N TYR A 86 -0.01 -5.99 5.41
CA TYR A 86 -1.30 -6.10 6.09
C TYR A 86 -2.36 -6.62 5.13
N GLU A 87 -3.32 -7.32 5.67
CA GLU A 87 -4.49 -7.76 4.93
C GLU A 87 -5.76 -7.36 5.71
N LEU A 88 -6.78 -6.95 4.97
CA LEU A 88 -8.03 -6.51 5.56
C LEU A 88 -8.79 -7.70 6.14
N ASP A 89 -9.12 -7.63 7.42
CA ASP A 89 -9.99 -8.59 8.09
C ASP A 89 -11.43 -8.13 7.90
N HIS A 90 -12.21 -8.91 7.17
CA HIS A 90 -13.60 -8.57 6.87
C HIS A 90 -14.52 -8.61 8.08
N VAL A 91 -14.15 -9.33 9.12
CA VAL A 91 -14.95 -9.41 10.35
C VAL A 91 -14.82 -8.13 11.17
N THR A 92 -13.60 -7.66 11.37
CA THR A 92 -13.33 -6.46 12.16
C THR A 92 -13.35 -5.17 11.35
N GLY A 93 -13.16 -5.25 10.03
CA GLY A 93 -13.02 -4.09 9.16
C GLY A 93 -11.69 -3.37 9.35
N THR A 94 -10.70 -4.01 9.93
CA THR A 94 -9.37 -3.44 10.19
C THR A 94 -8.28 -4.29 9.54
N TYR A 95 -7.11 -3.68 9.35
CA TYR A 95 -5.95 -4.40 8.84
C TYR A 95 -5.26 -5.21 9.92
N VAL A 96 -4.87 -6.42 9.55
CA VAL A 96 -4.11 -7.32 10.40
C VAL A 96 -2.74 -7.54 9.76
N VAL A 97 -1.67 -7.43 10.56
CA VAL A 97 -0.33 -7.65 10.04
C VAL A 97 -0.15 -9.10 9.59
N THR A 98 0.35 -9.29 8.36
CA THR A 98 0.60 -10.63 7.81
C THR A 98 2.08 -10.95 7.74
N GLY A 99 2.95 -9.94 7.81
CA GLY A 99 4.39 -10.17 7.83
C GLY A 99 5.19 -8.90 7.99
N VAL A 100 6.44 -9.06 8.43
CA VAL A 100 7.42 -7.99 8.52
C VAL A 100 8.68 -8.51 7.83
N TYR A 101 9.19 -7.77 6.85
CA TYR A 101 10.29 -8.22 5.99
C TYR A 101 11.45 -7.23 6.04
N HIS A 102 12.64 -7.72 6.32
CA HIS A 102 13.84 -6.88 6.46
C HIS A 102 14.80 -7.01 5.27
N ASP A 103 15.25 -8.21 4.98
CA ASP A 103 16.27 -8.42 3.94
C ASP A 103 15.68 -8.89 2.62
N ARG A 104 14.58 -9.60 2.67
CA ARG A 104 13.92 -10.15 1.51
C ARG A 104 12.41 -10.10 1.68
N LEU A 105 11.74 -9.58 0.69
CA LEU A 105 10.28 -9.56 0.65
C LEU A 105 9.83 -10.72 -0.25
N LYS A 106 9.27 -11.75 0.38
CA LYS A 106 8.73 -12.89 -0.35
C LYS A 106 7.31 -13.15 0.12
N VAL A 107 6.36 -12.85 -0.74
CA VAL A 107 4.93 -13.02 -0.47
C VAL A 107 4.27 -13.71 -1.65
N SER A 108 3.17 -14.40 -1.40
CA SER A 108 2.38 -15.06 -2.43
C SER A 108 1.03 -14.37 -2.68
N SER A 109 0.64 -13.48 -1.80
CA SER A 109 -0.64 -12.75 -1.90
C SER A 109 -0.37 -11.25 -1.80
N PRO A 110 -1.00 -10.42 -2.65
CA PRO A 110 -2.04 -10.72 -3.64
C PRO A 110 -1.55 -11.46 -4.87
N PHE A 111 -0.23 -11.50 -5.09
CA PHE A 111 0.44 -12.26 -6.13
C PHE A 111 1.88 -12.53 -5.69
N GLU A 112 2.57 -13.41 -6.39
CA GLU A 112 3.94 -13.73 -6.00
C GLU A 112 4.88 -12.56 -6.21
N ILE A 113 5.57 -12.18 -5.13
CA ILE A 113 6.62 -11.15 -5.14
C ILE A 113 7.81 -11.73 -4.39
N ASP A 114 8.98 -11.61 -5.00
CA ASP A 114 10.23 -12.04 -4.39
C ASP A 114 11.29 -10.99 -4.73
N VAL A 115 11.60 -10.12 -3.77
CA VAL A 115 12.50 -8.98 -3.95
C VAL A 115 13.58 -9.00 -2.88
N ASP A 116 14.82 -8.80 -3.29
CA ASP A 116 15.94 -8.63 -2.37
C ASP A 116 15.98 -7.16 -1.92
N LEU A 117 15.60 -6.91 -0.67
CA LEU A 117 15.55 -5.56 -0.11
C LEU A 117 16.93 -4.99 0.18
N THR A 118 17.96 -5.85 0.23
CA THR A 118 19.33 -5.38 0.49
C THR A 118 19.94 -4.64 -0.70
N GLU A 119 19.37 -4.81 -1.89
CA GLU A 119 19.79 -4.13 -3.10
C GLU A 119 19.14 -2.76 -3.27
N ILE A 120 18.20 -2.41 -2.41
CA ILE A 120 17.51 -1.12 -2.45
C ILE A 120 18.32 -0.12 -1.65
N ASP A 121 18.74 0.97 -2.32
CA ASP A 121 19.41 2.09 -1.66
C ASP A 121 18.41 2.86 -0.78
N ALA A 122 18.89 3.88 -0.08
CA ALA A 122 18.07 4.66 0.84
C ALA A 122 16.75 5.12 0.21
N LEU A 123 15.69 4.95 0.99
CA LEU A 123 14.34 5.35 0.60
C LEU A 123 14.15 6.87 0.55
#